data_00fc9e0161fc1c9f81d7c0a9b469591c
#
_entry.id   00fc9e0161fc1c9f81d7c0a9b469591c
#
_cell.length_a   1.000
_cell.length_b   1.000
_cell.length_c   1.000
_cell.angle_alpha   90.00
_cell.angle_beta   90.00
_cell.angle_gamma   90.00
#
_symmetry.space_group_name_H-M   'P 1'
#
loop_
_entity.id
_entity.type
_entity.pdbx_description
1 polymer ?
#
loop_
_entity_poly.entity_id
_entity_poly.type
_entity_poly.pdbx_seq_one_letter_code
_entity_poly.pdbx_strand_id
1 'polypeptide(L)'
;MEIPRKITIGVPQSLAVFGMSENNRREELKHSAMTFGTDGLGLAVGGPLAKGLPHPRSYGAFARILGRYVREQGILSLEEAVYKMTGLAAQKLRLKDRGLIRPGLAADLVIFDPVSITDKATYENPHQYAEGIL
;
A
#
# COMPACT_ATOMS: atom_id res chain seq x y z
N MET A 1 8.19 -13.00 21.49
CA MET A 1 7.21 -11.94 21.12
C MET A 1 5.82 -12.55 21.32
N GLU A 2 5.19 -12.21 22.45
CA GLU A 2 3.85 -12.73 22.79
C GLU A 2 2.79 -12.04 21.94
N ILE A 3 1.93 -12.82 21.31
CA ILE A 3 0.75 -12.34 20.60
C ILE A 3 -0.37 -12.16 21.63
N PRO A 4 -0.90 -10.95 21.83
CA PRO A 4 -2.00 -10.76 22.75
C PRO A 4 -3.27 -11.44 22.22
N ARG A 5 -3.72 -12.49 22.86
CA ARG A 5 -5.02 -13.12 22.58
C ARG A 5 -6.11 -12.38 23.38
N LYS A 6 -6.87 -11.48 22.75
CA LYS A 6 -8.19 -11.08 23.24
C LYS A 6 -9.23 -11.50 22.21
N ILE A 7 -9.92 -12.58 22.47
CA ILE A 7 -11.11 -12.99 21.72
C ILE A 7 -12.32 -12.48 22.52
N THR A 8 -13.03 -11.50 21.97
CA THR A 8 -14.34 -11.10 22.47
C THR A 8 -15.39 -11.59 21.48
N ILE A 9 -16.28 -12.48 21.93
CA ILE A 9 -17.34 -13.06 21.12
C ILE A 9 -18.45 -12.02 20.95
N GLY A 10 -18.85 -11.70 19.72
CA GLY A 10 -20.08 -10.95 19.44
C GLY A 10 -20.05 -9.80 18.45
N VAL A 11 -18.89 -9.47 17.83
CA VAL A 11 -18.78 -8.45 16.77
C VAL A 11 -17.88 -8.99 15.67
N PRO A 12 -18.14 -8.74 14.36
CA PRO A 12 -17.19 -9.09 13.31
C PRO A 12 -15.85 -8.42 13.59
N GLN A 13 -14.87 -9.19 14.03
CA GLN A 13 -13.54 -8.66 14.38
C GLN A 13 -12.57 -8.95 13.24
N SER A 14 -11.94 -7.91 12.75
CA SER A 14 -10.76 -8.04 11.88
C SER A 14 -9.58 -8.47 12.73
N LEU A 15 -8.93 -9.58 12.36
CA LEU A 15 -7.72 -10.05 13.02
C LEU A 15 -6.50 -9.62 12.20
N ALA A 16 -5.58 -8.89 12.80
CA ALA A 16 -4.27 -8.64 12.21
C ALA A 16 -3.32 -9.80 12.57
N VAL A 17 -2.88 -10.57 11.58
CA VAL A 17 -1.91 -11.66 11.75
C VAL A 17 -0.52 -11.18 11.32
N PHE A 18 0.41 -11.11 12.24
CA PHE A 18 1.81 -10.79 11.98
C PHE A 18 2.58 -12.07 11.61
N GLY A 19 2.26 -12.62 10.42
CA GLY A 19 2.80 -13.90 9.97
C GLY A 19 3.98 -13.82 9.01
N MET A 20 4.27 -12.64 8.46
CA MET A 20 5.36 -12.46 7.49
C MET A 20 6.60 -11.85 8.14
N SER A 21 7.78 -12.42 7.87
CA SER A 21 9.03 -11.81 8.28
C SER A 21 9.36 -10.61 7.39
N GLU A 22 9.99 -9.59 7.96
CA GLU A 22 10.43 -8.40 7.20
C GLU A 22 11.49 -8.78 6.15
N ASN A 23 12.36 -9.76 6.43
CA ASN A 23 13.34 -10.24 5.47
C ASN A 23 12.70 -10.91 4.25
N ASN A 24 11.71 -11.77 4.45
CA ASN A 24 10.99 -12.39 3.34
C ASN A 24 10.29 -11.33 2.50
N ARG A 25 9.67 -10.33 3.13
CA ARG A 25 9.04 -9.22 2.42
C ARG A 25 10.02 -8.45 1.55
N ARG A 26 11.23 -8.18 2.05
CA ARG A 26 12.28 -7.52 1.27
C ARG A 26 12.71 -8.33 0.05
N GLU A 27 12.84 -9.64 0.18
CA GLU A 27 13.17 -10.51 -0.96
C GLU A 27 12.03 -10.58 -1.97
N GLU A 28 10.78 -10.65 -1.52
CA GLU A 28 9.61 -10.62 -2.39
C GLU A 28 9.55 -9.30 -3.18
N LEU A 29 9.82 -8.16 -2.55
CA LEU A 29 9.82 -6.85 -3.20
C LEU A 29 10.78 -6.77 -4.38
N LYS A 30 11.96 -7.40 -4.28
CA LYS A 30 12.97 -7.45 -5.34
C LYS A 30 12.57 -8.32 -6.52
N HIS A 31 11.65 -9.28 -6.35
CA HIS A 31 11.31 -10.22 -7.41
C HIS A 31 10.65 -9.51 -8.60
N SER A 32 11.18 -9.72 -9.82
CA SER A 32 10.76 -9.00 -11.02
C SER A 32 9.30 -9.23 -11.41
N ALA A 33 8.73 -10.38 -11.09
CA ALA A 33 7.33 -10.70 -11.38
C ALA A 33 6.35 -10.20 -10.31
N MET A 34 6.82 -9.63 -9.19
CA MET A 34 5.95 -9.15 -8.13
C MET A 34 5.32 -7.81 -8.50
N THR A 35 4.02 -7.68 -8.26
CA THR A 35 3.27 -6.42 -8.32
C THR A 35 2.69 -6.12 -6.94
N PHE A 36 2.25 -4.89 -6.73
CA PHE A 36 1.68 -4.45 -5.46
C PHE A 36 0.16 -4.43 -5.50
N GLY A 37 -0.47 -4.89 -4.42
CA GLY A 37 -1.88 -4.75 -4.15
C GLY A 37 -2.09 -4.28 -2.71
N THR A 38 -3.12 -3.50 -2.47
CA THR A 38 -3.42 -2.99 -1.13
C THR A 38 -4.11 -4.03 -0.26
N ASP A 39 -4.92 -4.92 -0.86
CA ASP A 39 -5.89 -5.76 -0.15
C ASP A 39 -6.68 -4.95 0.90
N GLY A 40 -6.84 -3.65 0.60
CA GLY A 40 -7.51 -2.68 1.45
C GLY A 40 -8.99 -2.55 1.12
N LEU A 41 -9.73 -1.97 2.04
CA LEU A 41 -11.13 -1.60 1.87
C LEU A 41 -11.25 -0.14 1.45
N GLY A 42 -12.32 0.22 0.74
CA GLY A 42 -12.68 1.60 0.41
C GLY A 42 -13.24 2.33 1.63
N LEU A 43 -12.34 2.85 2.46
CA LEU A 43 -12.65 3.50 3.74
C LEU A 43 -12.30 4.99 3.69
N ALA A 44 -12.85 5.75 4.63
CA ALA A 44 -12.52 7.17 4.83
C ALA A 44 -11.92 7.38 6.22
N VAL A 45 -11.22 8.49 6.41
CA VAL A 45 -10.65 8.87 7.71
C VAL A 45 -11.69 9.44 8.67
N GLY A 46 -12.87 9.81 8.15
CA GLY A 46 -13.99 10.35 8.94
C GLY A 46 -15.35 9.97 8.35
N GLY A 47 -16.42 10.19 9.10
CA GLY A 47 -17.79 9.93 8.67
C GLY A 47 -18.20 8.44 8.70
N PRO A 48 -19.25 8.06 7.94
CA PRO A 48 -19.85 6.73 8.02
C PRO A 48 -18.92 5.57 7.64
N LEU A 49 -17.87 5.84 6.83
CA LEU A 49 -16.90 4.86 6.38
C LEU A 49 -15.64 4.76 7.27
N ALA A 50 -15.57 5.55 8.36
CA ALA A 50 -14.48 5.53 9.33
C ALA A 50 -14.84 4.67 10.55
N LYS A 51 -15.20 3.40 10.33
CA LYS A 51 -15.63 2.51 11.40
C LYS A 51 -14.57 1.49 11.77
N GLY A 52 -14.49 1.17 13.08
CA GLY A 52 -13.59 0.15 13.63
C GLY A 52 -12.11 0.54 13.56
N LEU A 53 -11.22 -0.45 13.62
CA LEU A 53 -9.77 -0.30 13.47
C LEU A 53 -9.31 -1.14 12.26
N PRO A 54 -9.47 -0.63 11.05
CA PRO A 54 -9.05 -1.35 9.85
C PRO A 54 -7.53 -1.46 9.77
N HIS A 55 -7.05 -2.43 8.98
CA HIS A 55 -5.62 -2.55 8.75
C HIS A 55 -5.06 -1.29 8.06
N PRO A 56 -3.90 -0.76 8.50
CA PRO A 56 -3.27 0.44 7.93
C PRO A 56 -3.09 0.43 6.41
N ARG A 57 -2.98 -0.76 5.80
CA ARG A 57 -2.86 -0.94 4.35
C ARG A 57 -4.00 -0.29 3.55
N SER A 58 -5.17 -0.11 4.16
CA SER A 58 -6.31 0.54 3.50
C SER A 58 -6.05 2.02 3.18
N TYR A 59 -5.09 2.66 3.85
CA TYR A 59 -4.81 4.08 3.70
C TYR A 59 -3.42 4.39 3.15
N GLY A 60 -2.43 3.53 3.34
CA GLY A 60 -1.04 3.89 3.09
C GLY A 60 -0.16 2.84 2.41
N ALA A 61 -0.70 1.76 1.84
CA ALA A 61 0.12 0.67 1.29
C ALA A 61 1.15 1.15 0.25
N PHE A 62 0.74 1.90 -0.76
CA PHE A 62 1.63 2.39 -1.81
C PHE A 62 2.58 3.48 -1.30
N ALA A 63 2.10 4.40 -0.47
CA ALA A 63 2.94 5.41 0.16
C ALA A 63 4.04 4.79 1.03
N ARG A 64 3.73 3.70 1.76
CA ARG A 64 4.70 2.94 2.53
C ARG A 64 5.80 2.32 1.66
N ILE A 65 5.45 1.81 0.48
CA ILE A 65 6.44 1.26 -0.45
C ILE A 65 7.38 2.36 -0.92
N LEU A 66 6.86 3.50 -1.36
CA LEU A 66 7.64 4.62 -1.85
C LEU A 66 8.48 5.28 -0.74
N GLY A 67 7.89 5.51 0.43
CA GLY A 67 8.60 6.12 1.56
C GLY A 67 9.62 5.18 2.19
N ARG A 68 9.15 4.03 2.68
CA ARG A 68 9.99 3.15 3.50
C ARG A 68 10.92 2.27 2.66
N TYR A 69 10.40 1.55 1.64
CA TYR A 69 11.21 0.55 0.93
C TYR A 69 12.04 1.15 -0.20
N VAL A 70 11.59 2.23 -0.82
CA VAL A 70 12.35 2.96 -1.84
C VAL A 70 13.27 3.98 -1.16
N ARG A 71 12.70 5.06 -0.59
CA ARG A 71 13.49 6.19 -0.09
C ARG A 71 14.39 5.83 1.10
N GLU A 72 13.85 5.20 2.16
CA GLU A 72 14.59 4.97 3.41
C GLU A 72 15.50 3.75 3.35
N GLN A 73 15.06 2.67 2.71
CA GLN A 73 15.77 1.40 2.71
C GLN A 73 16.48 1.09 1.39
N GLY A 74 16.18 1.77 0.30
CA GLY A 74 16.82 1.56 -1.00
C GLY A 74 16.69 0.14 -1.57
N ILE A 75 15.58 -0.57 -1.23
CA ILE A 75 15.36 -1.97 -1.67
C ILE A 75 14.98 -2.02 -3.15
N LEU A 76 14.28 -1.01 -3.62
CA LEU A 76 13.89 -0.80 -5.01
C LEU A 76 14.30 0.60 -5.43
N SER A 77 14.56 0.80 -6.73
CA SER A 77 14.57 2.15 -7.29
C SER A 77 13.16 2.72 -7.35
N LEU A 78 13.04 4.03 -7.47
CA LEU A 78 11.75 4.71 -7.60
C LEU A 78 11.03 4.24 -8.87
N GLU A 79 11.76 4.16 -9.99
CA GLU A 79 11.24 3.74 -11.30
C GLU A 79 10.73 2.30 -11.25
N GLU A 80 11.47 1.41 -10.60
CA GLU A 80 11.09 0.01 -10.45
C GLU A 80 9.82 -0.13 -9.60
N ALA A 81 9.74 0.59 -8.49
CA ALA A 81 8.54 0.58 -7.64
C ALA A 81 7.33 1.11 -8.39
N VAL A 82 7.45 2.24 -9.09
CA VAL A 82 6.37 2.82 -9.91
C VAL A 82 5.96 1.85 -11.01
N TYR A 83 6.91 1.24 -11.73
CA TYR A 83 6.58 0.25 -12.76
C TYR A 83 5.80 -0.94 -12.20
N LYS A 84 6.19 -1.48 -11.05
CA LYS A 84 5.48 -2.58 -10.37
C LYS A 84 4.08 -2.20 -9.92
N MET A 85 3.84 -0.93 -9.58
CA MET A 85 2.53 -0.40 -9.20
C MET A 85 1.62 -0.11 -10.40
N THR A 86 2.18 0.14 -11.58
CA THR A 86 1.46 0.66 -12.75
C THR A 86 1.59 -0.25 -13.97
N GLY A 87 2.67 -0.11 -14.74
CA GLY A 87 2.86 -0.80 -16.03
C GLY A 87 2.86 -2.32 -15.91
N LEU A 88 3.57 -2.89 -14.93
CA LEU A 88 3.60 -4.33 -14.70
C LEU A 88 2.24 -4.87 -14.26
N ALA A 89 1.54 -4.14 -13.38
CA ALA A 89 0.19 -4.51 -12.95
C ALA A 89 -0.80 -4.48 -14.11
N ALA A 90 -0.79 -3.42 -14.93
CA ALA A 90 -1.61 -3.30 -16.11
C ALA A 90 -1.34 -4.43 -17.12
N GLN A 91 -0.07 -4.76 -17.35
CA GLN A 91 0.33 -5.86 -18.23
C GLN A 91 -0.22 -7.21 -17.75
N LYS A 92 -0.10 -7.52 -16.46
CA LYS A 92 -0.63 -8.75 -15.89
C LYS A 92 -2.14 -8.87 -15.99
N LEU A 93 -2.83 -7.75 -15.77
CA LEU A 93 -4.29 -7.66 -15.89
C LEU A 93 -4.77 -7.51 -17.35
N ARG A 94 -3.83 -7.44 -18.32
CA ARG A 94 -4.11 -7.24 -19.74
C ARG A 94 -4.89 -5.95 -20.03
N LEU A 95 -4.68 -4.92 -19.23
CA LEU A 95 -5.22 -3.58 -19.48
C LEU A 95 -4.42 -2.93 -20.62
N LYS A 96 -5.11 -2.51 -21.68
CA LYS A 96 -4.43 -2.01 -22.89
C LYS A 96 -4.33 -0.49 -22.93
N ASP A 97 -5.10 0.19 -22.10
CA ASP A 97 -5.34 1.63 -22.16
C ASP A 97 -4.76 2.42 -21.00
N ARG A 98 -4.00 1.78 -20.09
CA ARG A 98 -3.46 2.43 -18.87
C ARG A 98 -2.17 1.80 -18.38
N GLY A 99 -1.60 2.38 -17.30
CA GLY A 99 -0.37 1.91 -16.65
C GLY A 99 0.91 2.51 -17.22
N LEU A 100 0.82 3.32 -18.27
CA LEU A 100 1.94 4.06 -18.88
C LEU A 100 1.48 5.46 -19.26
N ILE A 101 2.41 6.42 -19.26
CA ILE A 101 2.17 7.77 -19.76
C ILE A 101 2.51 7.80 -21.25
N ARG A 102 1.50 7.67 -22.11
CA ARG A 102 1.64 7.72 -23.58
C ARG A 102 0.42 8.36 -24.22
N PRO A 103 0.57 9.04 -25.38
CA PRO A 103 -0.57 9.54 -26.13
C PRO A 103 -1.58 8.42 -26.46
N GLY A 104 -2.87 8.71 -26.28
CA GLY A 104 -3.96 7.77 -26.54
C GLY A 104 -4.31 6.82 -25.39
N LEU A 105 -3.55 6.84 -24.27
CA LEU A 105 -3.90 6.10 -23.07
C LEU A 105 -4.69 6.97 -22.08
N ALA A 106 -5.38 6.31 -21.14
CA ALA A 106 -6.11 6.98 -20.07
C ALA A 106 -5.12 7.77 -19.19
N ALA A 107 -5.50 9.01 -18.87
CA ALA A 107 -4.71 9.91 -18.03
C ALA A 107 -5.04 9.72 -16.54
N ASP A 108 -5.00 8.48 -16.05
CA ASP A 108 -5.11 8.16 -14.62
C ASP A 108 -3.75 8.46 -13.96
N LEU A 109 -3.57 9.67 -13.48
CA LEU A 109 -2.28 10.19 -13.01
C LEU A 109 -2.31 10.47 -11.52
N VAL A 110 -1.21 10.19 -10.84
CA VAL A 110 -0.95 10.58 -9.45
C VAL A 110 0.31 11.43 -9.43
N ILE A 111 0.24 12.59 -8.79
CA ILE A 111 1.38 13.46 -8.52
C ILE A 111 1.76 13.29 -7.07
N PHE A 112 3.02 13.01 -6.80
CA PHE A 112 3.53 12.88 -5.44
C PHE A 112 4.95 13.44 -5.33
N ASP A 113 5.32 13.83 -4.12
CA ASP A 113 6.67 14.26 -3.79
C ASP A 113 7.48 13.07 -3.25
N PRO A 114 8.51 12.58 -3.96
CA PRO A 114 9.30 11.43 -3.54
C PRO A 114 10.10 11.68 -2.26
N VAL A 115 10.31 12.94 -1.87
CA VAL A 115 11.05 13.32 -0.65
C VAL A 115 10.15 13.23 0.58
N SER A 116 8.88 13.59 0.47
CA SER A 116 7.96 13.66 1.61
C SER A 116 6.94 12.52 1.66
N ILE A 117 6.76 11.73 0.58
CA ILE A 117 5.77 10.64 0.56
C ILE A 117 5.97 9.66 1.72
N THR A 118 4.93 9.45 2.53
CA THR A 118 4.96 8.52 3.67
C THR A 118 3.57 8.06 4.06
N ASP A 119 3.48 6.84 4.60
CA ASP A 119 2.27 6.36 5.26
C ASP A 119 2.20 6.87 6.70
N LYS A 120 1.00 7.23 7.15
CA LYS A 120 0.74 7.73 8.51
C LYS A 120 -0.09 6.75 9.33
N ALA A 121 -0.85 5.89 8.67
CA ALA A 121 -1.73 4.93 9.32
C ALA A 121 -0.95 3.89 10.14
N THR A 122 -1.35 3.69 11.40
CA THR A 122 -0.83 2.65 12.28
C THR A 122 -1.94 1.69 12.70
N TYR A 123 -1.61 0.60 13.38
CA TYR A 123 -2.62 -0.34 13.90
C TYR A 123 -3.45 0.28 15.02
N GLU A 124 -2.87 1.19 15.80
CA GLU A 124 -3.53 1.90 16.90
C GLU A 124 -4.35 3.10 16.41
N ASN A 125 -3.88 3.76 15.33
CA ASN A 125 -4.52 4.90 14.70
C ASN A 125 -4.52 4.76 13.17
N PRO A 126 -5.41 3.93 12.61
CA PRO A 126 -5.41 3.63 11.17
C PRO A 126 -6.03 4.73 10.31
N HIS A 127 -6.94 5.56 10.85
CA HIS A 127 -7.70 6.56 10.09
C HIS A 127 -6.87 7.79 9.74
N GLN A 128 -5.80 7.59 8.98
CA GLN A 128 -4.88 8.64 8.52
C GLN A 128 -4.53 8.43 7.06
N TYR A 129 -4.71 9.46 6.24
CA TYR A 129 -4.21 9.44 4.86
C TYR A 129 -2.69 9.54 4.83
N ALA A 130 -2.10 9.05 3.75
CA ALA A 130 -0.69 9.25 3.46
C ALA A 130 -0.40 10.73 3.21
N GLU A 131 0.83 11.15 3.45
CA GLU A 131 1.36 12.48 3.11
C GLU A 131 2.21 12.42 1.84
N GLY A 132 2.44 13.58 1.19
CA GLY A 132 3.27 13.69 0.00
C GLY A 132 2.55 13.35 -1.31
N ILE A 133 1.23 13.20 -1.31
CA ILE A 133 0.38 13.13 -2.51
C ILE A 133 -0.23 14.52 -2.74
N LEU A 134 -0.12 15.03 -3.97
CA LEU A 134 -0.54 16.38 -4.37
C LEU A 134 -1.87 16.35 -5.13
#